data_c3c3774c5b66f30c56583d89ea3926c3
#
_entry.id   c3c3774c5b66f30c56583d89ea3926c3
#
_cell.length_a   1.000
_cell.length_b   1.000
_cell.length_c   1.000
_cell.angle_alpha   90.00
_cell.angle_beta   90.00
_cell.angle_gamma   90.00
#
_symmetry.space_group_name_H-M   'P 1'
#
loop_
_entity.id
_entity.type
_entity.pdbx_description
1 polymer ?
#
loop_
_entity_poly.entity_id
_entity_poly.type
_entity_poly.pdbx_seq_one_letter_code
_entity_poly.pdbx_strand_id
1 'polypeptide(L)'
;MSYYGTVINDSAIIVVKAGEEIPAPAFLAVGADGKVATAGKNAIGIVLPGCDDKVTAGDDLDVQIKDIGAWTAGAAVAYGDELAVGAGGKAVKATAKSFIVGIALEEATKAGQRIAVQIVKAGYKPAE
;
A
#
# COMPACT_ATOMS: atom_id res chain seq x y z
N MET A 1 24.56 -8.36 -15.10
CA MET A 1 25.29 -7.73 -13.98
C MET A 1 25.10 -8.57 -12.73
N SER A 2 26.15 -8.70 -11.94
CA SER A 2 26.13 -9.50 -10.72
C SER A 2 26.22 -8.60 -9.49
N TYR A 3 25.47 -8.92 -8.45
CA TYR A 3 25.42 -8.15 -7.20
C TYR A 3 25.85 -9.00 -6.00
N TYR A 4 26.92 -9.76 -6.14
CA TYR A 4 27.40 -10.62 -5.07
C TYR A 4 27.57 -9.88 -3.75
N GLY A 5 26.85 -10.33 -2.73
CA GLY A 5 26.93 -9.78 -1.38
C GLY A 5 26.53 -8.30 -1.29
N THR A 6 25.87 -7.77 -2.31
CA THR A 6 25.51 -6.36 -2.39
C THR A 6 24.01 -6.18 -2.30
N VAL A 7 23.57 -5.30 -1.41
CA VAL A 7 22.19 -4.85 -1.37
C VAL A 7 22.07 -3.65 -2.29
N ILE A 8 21.17 -3.74 -3.28
CA ILE A 8 20.98 -2.67 -4.25
C ILE A 8 20.39 -1.43 -3.58
N ASN A 9 19.39 -1.64 -2.73
CA ASN A 9 18.75 -0.57 -1.97
C ASN A 9 18.10 -1.18 -0.74
N ASP A 10 18.56 -0.81 0.45
CA ASP A 10 18.02 -1.32 1.70
C ASP A 10 16.96 -0.41 2.31
N SER A 11 16.60 0.67 1.61
CA SER A 11 15.55 1.58 2.07
C SER A 11 14.18 0.92 2.00
N ALA A 12 13.32 1.26 2.95
CA ALA A 12 11.91 0.89 2.90
C ALA A 12 11.13 1.72 1.88
N ILE A 13 11.73 2.76 1.32
CA ILE A 13 11.07 3.74 0.46
C ILE A 13 11.76 3.76 -0.90
N ILE A 14 10.94 3.70 -1.96
CA ILE A 14 11.41 3.89 -3.35
C ILE A 14 10.63 5.03 -3.99
N VAL A 15 11.16 5.53 -5.11
CA VAL A 15 10.51 6.58 -5.89
C VAL A 15 9.85 5.93 -7.12
N VAL A 16 8.59 6.26 -7.35
CA VAL A 16 7.83 5.79 -8.51
C VAL A 16 7.19 6.99 -9.17
N LYS A 17 7.21 7.06 -10.49
CA LYS A 17 6.50 8.12 -11.21
C LYS A 17 5.00 7.90 -11.12
N ALA A 18 4.26 8.94 -10.75
CA ALA A 18 2.81 8.86 -10.70
C ALA A 18 2.25 8.68 -12.10
N GLY A 19 1.42 7.66 -12.30
CA GLY A 19 0.75 7.40 -13.58
C GLY A 19 -0.59 8.08 -13.70
N GLU A 20 -1.06 8.71 -12.63
CA GLU A 20 -2.30 9.47 -12.57
C GLU A 20 -2.24 10.41 -11.37
N GLU A 21 -3.23 11.26 -11.20
CA GLU A 21 -3.33 12.11 -10.02
C GLU A 21 -3.60 11.24 -8.78
N ILE A 22 -2.82 11.47 -7.73
CA ILE A 22 -3.00 10.76 -6.46
C ILE A 22 -3.58 11.76 -5.45
N PRO A 23 -4.76 11.47 -4.89
CA PRO A 23 -5.40 12.40 -3.96
C PRO A 23 -4.70 12.46 -2.61
N ALA A 24 -4.84 13.57 -1.93
CA ALA A 24 -4.36 13.74 -0.57
C ALA A 24 -5.49 13.52 0.45
N PRO A 25 -5.16 13.17 1.71
CA PRO A 25 -3.82 12.73 2.11
C PRO A 25 -3.50 11.37 1.50
N ALA A 26 -2.21 11.12 1.24
CA ALA A 26 -1.78 9.87 0.64
C ALA A 26 -2.04 8.65 1.57
N PHE A 27 -1.10 7.75 1.74
CA PHE A 27 -1.26 6.47 2.43
C PHE A 27 -2.26 5.56 1.70
N LEU A 28 -2.17 5.57 0.37
CA LEU A 28 -2.97 4.72 -0.51
C LEU A 28 -2.04 3.72 -1.20
N ALA A 29 -2.53 2.53 -1.48
CA ALA A 29 -1.77 1.53 -2.21
C ALA A 29 -1.69 1.91 -3.70
N VAL A 30 -0.50 1.75 -4.28
CA VAL A 30 -0.27 2.00 -5.71
C VAL A 30 0.39 0.79 -6.36
N GLY A 31 0.15 0.64 -7.66
CA GLY A 31 0.81 -0.36 -8.47
C GLY A 31 2.14 0.13 -9.01
N ALA A 32 2.85 -0.76 -9.69
CA ALA A 32 4.14 -0.44 -10.30
C ALA A 32 4.03 0.64 -11.39
N ASP A 33 2.83 0.83 -11.94
CA ASP A 33 2.56 1.87 -12.93
C ASP A 33 2.33 3.26 -12.32
N GLY A 34 2.42 3.40 -11.00
CA GLY A 34 2.20 4.66 -10.30
C GLY A 34 0.74 5.07 -10.17
N LYS A 35 -0.18 4.19 -10.52
CA LYS A 35 -1.62 4.44 -10.37
C LYS A 35 -2.12 3.78 -9.10
N VAL A 36 -3.25 4.31 -8.58
CA VAL A 36 -3.91 3.68 -7.43
C VAL A 36 -4.15 2.21 -7.73
N ALA A 37 -3.80 1.34 -6.79
CA ALA A 37 -3.87 -0.10 -6.99
C ALA A 37 -5.31 -0.56 -7.20
N THR A 38 -5.48 -1.59 -8.03
CA THR A 38 -6.79 -2.19 -8.28
C THR A 38 -7.22 -3.02 -7.08
N ALA A 39 -8.48 -2.91 -6.71
CA ALA A 39 -9.04 -3.66 -5.58
C ALA A 39 -8.78 -5.17 -5.72
N GLY A 40 -8.30 -5.77 -4.66
CA GLY A 40 -8.01 -7.21 -4.59
C GLY A 40 -6.74 -7.64 -5.31
N LYS A 41 -6.01 -6.73 -5.93
CA LYS A 41 -4.81 -7.05 -6.71
C LYS A 41 -3.54 -6.63 -5.97
N ASN A 42 -2.39 -7.05 -6.52
CA ASN A 42 -1.09 -6.69 -5.96
C ASN A 42 -0.88 -5.18 -6.02
N ALA A 43 -0.13 -4.68 -5.06
CA ALA A 43 0.35 -3.30 -5.02
C ALA A 43 1.85 -3.31 -4.81
N ILE A 44 2.57 -2.34 -5.37
CA ILE A 44 4.02 -2.24 -5.12
C ILE A 44 4.30 -1.73 -3.71
N GLY A 45 3.45 -0.86 -3.21
CA GLY A 45 3.58 -0.33 -1.87
C GLY A 45 2.52 0.73 -1.57
N ILE A 46 2.77 1.50 -0.54
CA ILE A 46 1.84 2.53 -0.04
C ILE A 46 2.49 3.89 -0.19
N VAL A 47 1.78 4.82 -0.83
CA VAL A 47 2.25 6.18 -1.07
C VAL A 47 2.33 6.94 0.26
N LEU A 48 3.47 7.56 0.51
CA LEU A 48 3.65 8.46 1.64
C LEU A 48 3.16 9.87 1.26
N PRO A 49 2.68 10.65 2.23
CA PRO A 49 2.23 12.00 1.93
C PRO A 49 3.42 12.90 1.57
N GLY A 50 3.20 13.76 0.59
CA GLY A 50 4.16 14.80 0.21
C GLY A 50 3.80 16.14 0.82
N CYS A 51 4.44 17.19 0.32
CA CYS A 51 4.17 18.55 0.75
C CYS A 51 2.93 19.15 0.10
N ASP A 52 2.49 18.58 -1.02
CA ASP A 52 1.37 19.11 -1.80
C ASP A 52 0.06 18.43 -1.41
N ASP A 53 -1.05 19.08 -1.72
CA ASP A 53 -2.38 18.53 -1.45
C ASP A 53 -2.67 17.29 -2.28
N LYS A 54 -2.03 17.18 -3.44
CA LYS A 54 -2.16 16.04 -4.35
C LYS A 54 -0.91 15.91 -5.18
N VAL A 55 -0.72 14.74 -5.77
CA VAL A 55 0.37 14.50 -6.71
C VAL A 55 -0.21 14.44 -8.11
N THR A 56 0.40 15.18 -9.03
CA THR A 56 0.00 15.23 -10.44
C THR A 56 0.70 14.09 -11.20
N ALA A 57 0.05 13.58 -12.24
CA ALA A 57 0.65 12.57 -13.11
C ALA A 57 2.02 13.04 -13.62
N GLY A 58 3.01 12.15 -13.57
CA GLY A 58 4.39 12.44 -13.95
C GLY A 58 5.29 12.90 -12.80
N ASP A 59 4.72 13.30 -11.68
CA ASP A 59 5.51 13.67 -10.49
C ASP A 59 6.03 12.42 -9.77
N ASP A 60 7.02 12.62 -8.91
CA ASP A 60 7.58 11.53 -8.12
C ASP A 60 6.70 11.22 -6.93
N LEU A 61 6.50 9.91 -6.68
CA LEU A 61 5.85 9.41 -5.48
C LEU A 61 6.89 8.74 -4.60
N ASP A 62 6.86 9.03 -3.31
CA ASP A 62 7.59 8.23 -2.33
C ASP A 62 6.68 7.08 -1.90
N VAL A 63 7.14 5.86 -2.13
CA VAL A 63 6.35 4.65 -1.90
C VAL A 63 7.06 3.76 -0.90
N GLN A 64 6.38 3.43 0.19
CA GLN A 64 6.92 2.47 1.16
C GLN A 64 6.59 1.06 0.71
N ILE A 65 7.62 0.22 0.60
CA ILE A 65 7.49 -1.13 0.03
C ILE A 65 7.66 -2.26 1.05
N LYS A 66 8.08 -1.95 2.27
CA LYS A 66 8.32 -2.95 3.31
C LYS A 66 8.26 -2.33 4.70
N ASP A 67 8.41 -3.15 5.72
CA ASP A 67 8.44 -2.78 7.14
C ASP A 67 7.07 -2.30 7.62
N ILE A 68 7.05 -1.48 8.65
CA ILE A 68 5.81 -1.01 9.26
C ILE A 68 5.55 0.42 8.78
N GLY A 69 4.36 0.64 8.26
CA GLY A 69 3.96 1.96 7.78
C GLY A 69 2.49 2.23 8.10
N ALA A 70 2.00 3.34 7.61
CA ALA A 70 0.60 3.70 7.76
C ALA A 70 -0.17 3.44 6.47
N TRP A 71 -1.41 3.01 6.59
CA TRP A 71 -2.30 2.79 5.44
C TRP A 71 -3.69 3.28 5.83
N THR A 72 -4.35 3.98 4.91
CA THR A 72 -5.69 4.50 5.15
C THR A 72 -6.69 3.34 5.04
N ALA A 73 -7.48 3.12 6.08
CA ALA A 73 -8.50 2.07 6.08
C ALA A 73 -9.68 2.46 5.20
N GLY A 74 -10.18 1.51 4.42
CA GLY A 74 -11.38 1.68 3.61
C GLY A 74 -12.64 1.15 4.27
N ALA A 75 -12.50 0.49 5.43
CA ALA A 75 -13.58 -0.07 6.23
C ALA A 75 -13.03 -0.39 7.61
N ALA A 76 -13.90 -0.83 8.52
CA ALA A 76 -13.46 -1.29 9.83
C ALA A 76 -12.60 -2.56 9.67
N VAL A 77 -11.49 -2.61 10.37
CA VAL A 77 -10.61 -3.78 10.41
C VAL A 77 -10.16 -4.01 11.84
N ALA A 78 -9.85 -5.25 12.19
CA ALA A 78 -9.36 -5.62 13.51
C ALA A 78 -7.84 -5.76 13.51
N TYR A 79 -7.23 -5.60 14.66
CA TYR A 79 -5.81 -5.89 14.86
C TYR A 79 -5.52 -7.32 14.41
N GLY A 80 -4.49 -7.49 13.61
CA GLY A 80 -4.08 -8.80 13.12
C GLY A 80 -4.76 -9.25 11.83
N ASP A 81 -5.72 -8.50 11.32
CA ASP A 81 -6.38 -8.85 10.06
C ASP A 81 -5.39 -8.81 8.90
N GLU A 82 -5.52 -9.78 8.00
CA GLU A 82 -4.86 -9.73 6.70
C GLU A 82 -5.56 -8.68 5.85
N LEU A 83 -4.78 -7.80 5.24
CA LEU A 83 -5.32 -6.65 4.51
C LEU A 83 -5.05 -6.75 3.03
N ALA A 84 -6.05 -6.38 2.25
CA ALA A 84 -5.97 -6.28 0.80
C ALA A 84 -6.34 -4.87 0.36
N VAL A 85 -6.08 -4.56 -0.91
CA VAL A 85 -6.47 -3.29 -1.51
C VAL A 85 -7.97 -3.28 -1.73
N GLY A 86 -8.64 -2.26 -1.24
CA GLY A 86 -10.04 -1.99 -1.49
C GLY A 86 -10.22 -0.85 -2.49
N ALA A 87 -11.43 -0.35 -2.60
CA ALA A 87 -11.73 0.77 -3.48
C ALA A 87 -10.88 1.99 -3.12
N GLY A 88 -10.34 2.68 -4.13
CA GLY A 88 -9.51 3.86 -3.93
C GLY A 88 -8.14 3.60 -3.33
N GLY A 89 -7.66 2.37 -3.35
CA GLY A 89 -6.34 2.02 -2.81
C GLY A 89 -6.29 1.92 -1.29
N LYS A 90 -7.42 1.91 -0.62
CA LYS A 90 -7.51 1.86 0.85
C LYS A 90 -7.47 0.42 1.36
N ALA A 91 -7.10 0.25 2.64
CA ALA A 91 -6.98 -1.07 3.25
C ALA A 91 -8.35 -1.63 3.62
N VAL A 92 -8.60 -2.87 3.25
CA VAL A 92 -9.78 -3.61 3.70
C VAL A 92 -9.35 -5.01 4.13
N LYS A 93 -10.17 -5.68 4.92
CA LYS A 93 -9.90 -7.06 5.28
C LYS A 93 -9.85 -7.93 4.03
N ALA A 94 -8.82 -8.75 3.88
CA ALA A 94 -8.66 -9.59 2.71
C ALA A 94 -9.75 -10.66 2.66
N THR A 95 -10.34 -10.81 1.48
CA THR A 95 -11.30 -11.88 1.19
C THR A 95 -10.66 -12.93 0.29
N ALA A 96 -11.36 -14.02 0.03
CA ALA A 96 -10.85 -15.07 -0.85
C ALA A 96 -10.40 -14.47 -2.19
N LYS A 97 -9.27 -14.96 -2.71
CA LYS A 97 -8.65 -14.54 -3.99
C LYS A 97 -8.07 -13.13 -4.00
N SER A 98 -8.15 -12.39 -2.89
CA SER A 98 -7.49 -11.08 -2.79
C SER A 98 -6.00 -11.25 -2.51
N PHE A 99 -5.18 -10.35 -3.05
CA PHE A 99 -3.76 -10.30 -2.74
C PHE A 99 -3.58 -9.68 -1.36
N ILE A 100 -2.86 -10.37 -0.48
CA ILE A 100 -2.58 -9.90 0.88
C ILE A 100 -1.38 -8.97 0.82
N VAL A 101 -1.60 -7.68 1.09
CA VAL A 101 -0.55 -6.66 1.06
C VAL A 101 0.09 -6.47 2.42
N GLY A 102 -0.68 -6.62 3.49
CA GLY A 102 -0.16 -6.39 4.83
C GLY A 102 -1.02 -6.97 5.93
N ILE A 103 -0.56 -6.77 7.16
CA ILE A 103 -1.24 -7.20 8.37
C ILE A 103 -1.53 -5.97 9.22
N ALA A 104 -2.75 -5.82 9.71
CA ALA A 104 -3.13 -4.69 10.54
C ALA A 104 -2.44 -4.77 11.90
N LEU A 105 -1.75 -3.71 12.28
CA LEU A 105 -1.13 -3.57 13.60
C LEU A 105 -1.91 -2.59 14.48
N GLU A 106 -3.03 -2.10 14.00
CA GLU A 106 -3.99 -1.29 14.74
C GLU A 106 -5.39 -1.62 14.25
N GLU A 107 -6.36 -1.32 15.10
CA GLU A 107 -7.76 -1.43 14.75
C GLU A 107 -8.22 -0.15 14.04
N ALA A 108 -9.06 -0.28 13.02
CA ALA A 108 -9.82 0.83 12.47
C ALA A 108 -11.29 0.58 12.75
N THR A 109 -11.99 1.57 13.27
CA THR A 109 -13.42 1.45 13.56
C THR A 109 -14.29 1.88 12.40
N LYS A 110 -13.73 2.64 11.46
CA LYS A 110 -14.46 3.14 10.27
C LYS A 110 -13.49 3.48 9.16
N ALA A 111 -14.03 3.66 7.96
CA ALA A 111 -13.26 4.12 6.81
C ALA A 111 -12.63 5.48 7.05
N GLY A 112 -11.47 5.72 6.46
CA GLY A 112 -10.75 6.99 6.53
C GLY A 112 -9.73 7.09 7.64
N GLN A 113 -9.72 6.17 8.60
CA GLN A 113 -8.70 6.17 9.66
C GLN A 113 -7.38 5.63 9.12
N ARG A 114 -6.28 6.22 9.54
CA ARG A 114 -4.95 5.69 9.26
C ARG A 114 -4.55 4.73 10.37
N ILE A 115 -4.04 3.58 9.98
CA ILE A 115 -3.61 2.54 10.91
C ILE A 115 -2.20 2.10 10.58
N ALA A 116 -1.49 1.61 11.60
CA ALA A 116 -0.19 0.99 11.39
C ALA A 116 -0.40 -0.39 10.76
N VAL A 117 0.39 -0.70 9.74
CA VAL A 117 0.35 -2.00 9.06
C VAL A 117 1.76 -2.51 8.84
N GLN A 118 1.92 -3.82 8.86
CA GLN A 118 3.15 -4.46 8.44
C GLN A 118 2.98 -4.88 6.99
N ILE A 119 3.86 -4.39 6.12
CA ILE A 119 3.82 -4.70 4.69
C ILE A 119 4.50 -6.06 4.48
N VAL A 120 3.74 -7.08 4.11
CA VAL A 120 4.26 -8.45 3.98
C VAL A 120 4.11 -9.05 2.59
N LYS A 121 3.14 -8.62 1.80
CA LYS A 121 2.88 -9.13 0.44
C LYS A 121 2.86 -10.65 0.39
N ALA A 122 1.90 -11.24 1.08
CA ALA A 122 1.86 -12.69 1.27
C ALA A 122 1.25 -13.47 0.09
N GLY A 123 0.90 -12.80 -1.00
CA GLY A 123 0.31 -13.44 -2.16
C GLY A 123 -1.22 -13.49 -2.10
N TYR A 124 -1.82 -14.19 -3.03
CA TYR A 124 -3.29 -14.27 -3.11
C TYR A 124 -3.84 -15.25 -2.08
N LYS A 125 -4.88 -14.79 -1.37
CA LYS A 125 -5.57 -15.64 -0.40
C LYS A 125 -6.29 -16.77 -1.14
N PRO A 126 -6.23 -18.02 -0.66
CA PRO A 126 -6.89 -19.12 -1.33
C PRO A 126 -8.39 -18.91 -1.48
N ALA A 127 -8.97 -19.50 -2.52
CA ALA A 127 -10.40 -19.59 -2.67
C ALA A 127 -10.93 -20.63 -1.68
N GLU A 128 -12.06 -20.32 -1.05
CA GLU A 128 -12.70 -21.25 -0.10
C GLU A 128 -13.79 -22.04 -0.75
#